data_dbb70a6b3a2de1c8353c5a69fee13598
#
_entry.id   dbb70a6b3a2de1c8353c5a69fee13598
#
_cell.length_a   1.000
_cell.length_b   1.000
_cell.length_c   1.000
_cell.angle_alpha   90.00
_cell.angle_beta   90.00
_cell.angle_gamma   90.00
#
_symmetry.space_group_name_H-M   'P 1'
#
loop_
_entity.id
_entity.type
_entity.pdbx_description
1 polymer ?
#
loop_
_entity_poly.entity_id
_entity_poly.type
_entity_poly.pdbx_seq_one_letter_code
_entity_poly.pdbx_strand_id
1 'polypeptide(L)'
;MCIRDRHIRVRLADQAKQLSAARNAASADLAGAVEVELDDLRMAEARFAVDLHTNPDLQGLDIGLDQPVGFDETGCDRCEFLIAPNPGEGLKPLVRIASGGETSRLMLALKKVLTEADSVPTLIFDEIDQGIGGRVGMTVGEKLWQLARSHQVFCVTHLPQLAAFGDQHIRVMKLVDGGRTTTRVELLNDSNRRDELAQMLGGLSAANRSAAQEALALARQRAMELNKQVHPPQ
;
A
#
# COMPACT_ATOMS: atom_id res chain seq x y z
N MET A 1 21.41 -36.84 -23.18
CA MET A 1 20.40 -35.78 -23.38
C MET A 1 19.77 -35.95 -24.76
N CYS A 2 18.46 -36.16 -24.86
CA CYS A 2 17.72 -36.36 -26.07
C CYS A 2 17.68 -35.06 -26.92
N ILE A 3 17.61 -35.17 -28.26
CA ILE A 3 17.49 -34.00 -29.15
C ILE A 3 16.29 -33.15 -28.79
N ARG A 4 15.19 -33.77 -28.40
CA ARG A 4 13.97 -33.12 -27.95
C ARG A 4 14.20 -32.28 -26.68
N ASP A 5 14.97 -32.79 -25.71
CA ASP A 5 15.29 -32.07 -24.46
C ASP A 5 16.12 -30.82 -24.76
N ARG A 6 17.07 -30.91 -25.71
CA ARG A 6 17.89 -29.77 -26.15
C ARG A 6 17.00 -28.67 -26.74
N HIS A 7 16.07 -29.00 -27.63
CA HIS A 7 15.14 -28.01 -28.20
C HIS A 7 14.25 -27.35 -27.18
N ILE A 8 13.73 -28.10 -26.19
CA ILE A 8 12.90 -27.56 -25.12
C ILE A 8 13.73 -26.59 -24.27
N ARG A 9 14.95 -26.97 -23.89
CA ARG A 9 15.84 -26.09 -23.07
C ARG A 9 16.18 -24.79 -23.79
N VAL A 10 16.47 -24.80 -25.08
CA VAL A 10 16.74 -23.58 -25.87
C VAL A 10 15.50 -22.66 -25.86
N ARG A 11 14.33 -23.19 -26.17
CA ARG A 11 13.10 -22.42 -26.16
C ARG A 11 12.81 -21.84 -24.79
N LEU A 12 13.03 -22.61 -23.71
CA LEU A 12 12.83 -22.17 -22.35
C LEU A 12 13.81 -21.06 -21.98
N ALA A 13 15.08 -21.17 -22.39
CA ALA A 13 16.08 -20.12 -22.21
C ALA A 13 15.71 -18.82 -22.93
N ASP A 14 15.18 -18.88 -24.14
CA ASP A 14 14.72 -17.71 -24.88
C ASP A 14 13.51 -17.04 -24.22
N GLN A 15 12.56 -17.84 -23.74
CA GLN A 15 11.39 -17.31 -22.98
C GLN A 15 11.83 -16.69 -21.65
N ALA A 16 12.77 -17.31 -20.93
CA ALA A 16 13.31 -16.76 -19.69
C ALA A 16 14.00 -15.41 -19.92
N LYS A 17 14.81 -15.28 -20.98
CA LYS A 17 15.43 -14.00 -21.38
C LYS A 17 14.38 -12.92 -21.65
N GLN A 18 13.33 -13.25 -22.40
CA GLN A 18 12.24 -12.30 -22.69
C GLN A 18 11.53 -11.86 -21.43
N LEU A 19 11.24 -12.80 -20.52
CA LEU A 19 10.59 -12.50 -19.23
C LEU A 19 11.47 -11.61 -18.35
N SER A 20 12.77 -11.92 -18.24
CA SER A 20 13.74 -11.09 -17.50
C SER A 20 13.85 -9.67 -18.06
N ALA A 21 13.89 -9.54 -19.40
CA ALA A 21 13.92 -8.23 -20.05
C ALA A 21 12.64 -7.42 -19.76
N ALA A 22 11.46 -8.05 -19.81
CA ALA A 22 10.20 -7.40 -19.50
C ALA A 22 10.12 -6.99 -18.01
N ARG A 23 10.60 -7.83 -17.09
CA ARG A 23 10.67 -7.52 -15.66
C ARG A 23 11.61 -6.36 -15.37
N ASN A 24 12.78 -6.32 -16.01
CA ASN A 24 13.72 -5.21 -15.85
C ASN A 24 13.12 -3.88 -16.34
N ALA A 25 12.42 -3.88 -17.48
CA ALA A 25 11.71 -2.69 -17.94
C ALA A 25 10.62 -2.24 -16.95
N ALA A 26 9.75 -3.16 -16.53
CA ALA A 26 8.68 -2.88 -15.57
C ALA A 26 9.20 -2.44 -14.20
N SER A 27 10.40 -2.88 -13.79
CA SER A 27 11.00 -2.50 -12.51
C SER A 27 11.27 -1.00 -12.39
N ALA A 28 11.76 -0.38 -13.46
CA ALA A 28 12.03 1.06 -13.48
C ALA A 28 10.72 1.87 -13.41
N ASP A 29 9.71 1.46 -14.18
CA ASP A 29 8.40 2.11 -14.18
C ASP A 29 7.71 1.97 -12.82
N LEU A 30 7.77 0.78 -12.22
CA LEU A 30 7.22 0.52 -10.89
C LEU A 30 7.91 1.38 -9.83
N ALA A 31 9.25 1.46 -9.86
CA ALA A 31 10.00 2.24 -8.89
C ALA A 31 9.61 3.72 -8.95
N GLY A 32 9.56 4.30 -10.14
CA GLY A 32 9.14 5.69 -10.33
C GLY A 32 7.71 5.95 -9.87
N ALA A 33 6.76 5.05 -10.21
CA ALA A 33 5.37 5.19 -9.80
C ALA A 33 5.20 5.10 -8.27
N VAL A 34 5.93 4.19 -7.61
CA VAL A 34 5.90 4.06 -6.14
C VAL A 34 6.49 5.29 -5.46
N GLU A 35 7.61 5.84 -5.95
CA GLU A 35 8.24 7.04 -5.39
C GLU A 35 7.31 8.25 -5.49
N VAL A 36 6.55 8.41 -6.57
CA VAL A 36 5.53 9.47 -6.71
C VAL A 36 4.43 9.32 -5.65
N GLU A 37 3.93 8.10 -5.42
CA GLU A 37 2.93 7.86 -4.38
C GLU A 37 3.49 8.10 -2.97
N LEU A 38 4.78 7.80 -2.72
CA LEU A 38 5.45 8.02 -1.44
C LEU A 38 5.65 9.51 -1.13
N ASP A 39 5.91 10.35 -2.13
CA ASP A 39 6.03 11.81 -1.97
C ASP A 39 4.76 12.39 -1.31
N ASP A 40 3.59 12.05 -1.83
CA ASP A 40 2.31 12.45 -1.27
C ASP A 40 2.09 11.98 0.19
N LEU A 41 2.76 10.89 0.58
CA LEU A 41 2.64 10.28 1.90
C LEU A 41 3.70 10.76 2.92
N ARG A 42 4.36 11.89 2.65
CA ARG A 42 5.48 12.43 3.44
C ARG A 42 6.70 11.51 3.50
N MET A 43 6.99 10.87 2.40
CA MET A 43 8.18 10.04 2.21
C MET A 43 8.91 10.47 0.92
N ALA A 44 8.99 11.78 0.65
CA ALA A 44 9.54 12.37 -0.58
C ALA A 44 11.01 11.98 -0.84
N GLU A 45 11.76 11.75 0.22
CA GLU A 45 13.17 11.37 0.14
C GLU A 45 13.37 9.85 0.10
N ALA A 46 12.29 9.08 0.20
CA ALA A 46 12.38 7.63 0.11
C ALA A 46 12.76 7.20 -1.31
N ARG A 47 13.59 6.17 -1.40
CA ARG A 47 13.98 5.56 -2.67
C ARG A 47 13.51 4.12 -2.67
N PHE A 48 12.84 3.74 -3.76
CA PHE A 48 12.35 2.39 -3.97
C PHE A 48 13.05 1.75 -5.16
N ALA A 49 13.39 0.48 -5.06
CA ALA A 49 13.99 -0.27 -6.15
C ALA A 49 13.48 -1.71 -6.18
N VAL A 50 13.51 -2.29 -7.35
CA VAL A 50 13.28 -3.72 -7.55
C VAL A 50 14.62 -4.35 -7.90
N ASP A 51 15.11 -5.23 -7.02
CA ASP A 51 16.30 -6.02 -7.30
C ASP A 51 15.90 -7.31 -8.02
N LEU A 52 16.46 -7.50 -9.20
CA LEU A 52 16.29 -8.72 -10.01
C LEU A 52 17.62 -9.43 -10.13
N HIS A 53 17.73 -10.57 -9.51
CA HIS A 53 18.94 -11.38 -9.57
C HIS A 53 18.63 -12.83 -9.94
N THR A 54 19.64 -13.55 -10.45
CA THR A 54 19.54 -14.97 -10.79
C THR A 54 20.46 -15.77 -9.88
N ASN A 55 20.10 -17.03 -9.61
CA ASN A 55 20.94 -17.94 -8.86
C ASN A 55 21.69 -18.86 -9.80
N PRO A 56 23.03 -18.95 -9.71
CA PRO A 56 23.83 -19.90 -10.49
C PRO A 56 23.40 -21.34 -10.22
N ASP A 57 23.28 -22.14 -11.31
CA ASP A 57 23.00 -23.57 -11.25
C ASP A 57 23.60 -24.27 -12.48
N LEU A 58 24.56 -25.17 -12.26
CA LEU A 58 25.20 -25.89 -13.32
C LEU A 58 24.23 -26.77 -14.16
N GLN A 59 23.11 -27.16 -13.60
CA GLN A 59 22.02 -27.87 -14.28
C GLN A 59 20.93 -26.94 -14.83
N GLY A 60 21.04 -25.64 -14.60
CA GLY A 60 20.12 -24.59 -14.98
C GLY A 60 20.04 -24.33 -16.48
N LEU A 61 19.48 -23.20 -16.86
CA LEU A 61 19.35 -22.70 -18.24
C LEU A 61 20.54 -21.81 -18.59
N ASP A 62 21.07 -21.98 -19.78
CA ASP A 62 21.99 -21.03 -20.38
C ASP A 62 21.20 -19.89 -21.01
N ILE A 63 21.14 -18.79 -20.31
CA ILE A 63 20.48 -17.54 -20.74
C ILE A 63 21.50 -16.51 -21.27
N GLY A 64 22.75 -16.91 -21.52
CA GLY A 64 23.81 -16.05 -22.04
C GLY A 64 24.53 -15.22 -20.98
N LEU A 65 24.46 -15.63 -19.70
CA LEU A 65 25.31 -15.16 -18.62
C LEU A 65 26.57 -16.00 -18.48
N ASP A 66 27.51 -15.59 -17.60
CA ASP A 66 28.81 -16.29 -17.42
C ASP A 66 28.64 -17.77 -17.04
N GLN A 67 27.52 -18.13 -16.40
CA GLN A 67 27.19 -19.50 -16.04
C GLN A 67 25.68 -19.74 -16.12
N PRO A 68 25.26 -21.01 -16.28
CA PRO A 68 23.83 -21.36 -16.27
C PRO A 68 23.17 -20.98 -14.96
N VAL A 69 21.87 -20.67 -15.03
CA VAL A 69 21.08 -20.21 -13.91
C VAL A 69 19.91 -21.13 -13.61
N GLY A 70 19.58 -21.22 -12.32
CA GLY A 70 18.40 -21.95 -11.86
C GLY A 70 17.10 -21.35 -12.41
N PHE A 71 16.09 -22.19 -12.56
CA PHE A 71 14.78 -21.78 -13.05
C PHE A 71 13.67 -22.60 -12.40
N ASP A 72 12.49 -22.03 -12.35
CA ASP A 72 11.27 -22.70 -11.94
C ASP A 72 10.08 -22.26 -12.84
N GLU A 73 8.85 -22.56 -12.45
CA GLU A 73 7.65 -22.16 -13.18
C GLU A 73 7.45 -20.66 -13.31
N THR A 74 8.14 -19.85 -12.48
CA THR A 74 8.10 -18.39 -12.51
C THR A 74 9.26 -17.77 -13.30
N GLY A 75 10.20 -18.56 -13.84
CA GLY A 75 11.35 -18.12 -14.62
C GLY A 75 12.69 -18.25 -13.89
N CYS A 76 13.67 -17.43 -14.29
CA CYS A 76 15.04 -17.47 -13.75
C CYS A 76 15.30 -16.39 -12.69
N ASP A 77 14.48 -15.32 -12.66
CA ASP A 77 14.72 -14.19 -11.79
C ASP A 77 14.17 -14.43 -10.37
N ARG A 78 14.91 -13.93 -9.41
CA ARG A 78 14.43 -13.67 -8.05
C ARG A 78 14.21 -12.18 -7.91
N CYS A 79 13.02 -11.80 -7.44
CA CYS A 79 12.61 -10.40 -7.29
C CYS A 79 12.57 -10.05 -5.80
N GLU A 80 13.30 -9.01 -5.41
CA GLU A 80 13.27 -8.44 -4.07
C GLU A 80 12.96 -6.94 -4.14
N PHE A 81 12.01 -6.49 -3.35
CA PHE A 81 11.72 -5.07 -3.20
C PHE A 81 12.63 -4.46 -2.15
N LEU A 82 13.31 -3.39 -2.55
CA LEU A 82 14.25 -2.65 -1.71
C LEU A 82 13.73 -1.24 -1.47
N ILE A 83 14.02 -0.71 -0.30
CA ILE A 83 13.69 0.68 0.06
C ILE A 83 14.78 1.31 0.92
N ALA A 84 14.99 2.60 0.72
CA ALA A 84 15.68 3.53 1.61
C ALA A 84 14.66 4.57 2.06
N PRO A 85 14.09 4.49 3.28
CA PRO A 85 13.03 5.41 3.73
C PRO A 85 13.51 6.84 3.92
N ASN A 86 14.78 7.04 4.28
CA ASN A 86 15.36 8.33 4.62
C ASN A 86 16.64 8.64 3.82
N PRO A 87 16.95 9.93 3.61
CA PRO A 87 18.19 10.35 2.97
C PRO A 87 19.43 9.77 3.66
N GLY A 88 20.36 9.26 2.86
CA GLY A 88 21.62 8.70 3.36
C GLY A 88 21.52 7.25 3.86
N GLU A 89 20.34 6.69 3.94
CA GLU A 89 20.18 5.26 4.14
C GLU A 89 20.41 4.51 2.83
N GLY A 90 21.07 3.34 2.91
CA GLY A 90 21.17 2.43 1.77
C GLY A 90 19.87 1.68 1.54
N LEU A 91 19.66 1.22 0.31
CA LEU A 91 18.55 0.33 -0.04
C LEU A 91 18.63 -0.96 0.77
N LYS A 92 17.55 -1.34 1.40
CA LYS A 92 17.41 -2.56 2.24
C LYS A 92 16.14 -3.31 1.83
N PRO A 93 16.12 -4.64 1.97
CA PRO A 93 14.91 -5.43 1.78
C PRO A 93 13.72 -4.86 2.57
N LEU A 94 12.57 -4.80 1.93
CA LEU A 94 11.32 -4.27 2.49
C LEU A 94 10.99 -4.92 3.85
N VAL A 95 11.26 -6.20 4.00
CA VAL A 95 11.04 -6.97 5.24
C VAL A 95 11.90 -6.50 6.43
N ARG A 96 12.89 -5.64 6.21
CA ARG A 96 13.78 -5.11 7.25
C ARG A 96 13.42 -3.70 7.72
N ILE A 97 12.28 -3.15 7.28
CA ILE A 97 11.82 -1.84 7.76
C ILE A 97 11.31 -2.00 9.19
N ALA A 98 11.81 -1.16 10.08
CA ALA A 98 11.51 -1.23 11.51
C ALA A 98 10.29 -0.39 11.93
N SER A 99 9.86 0.59 11.12
CA SER A 99 8.77 1.52 11.45
C SER A 99 7.43 1.03 10.91
N GLY A 100 6.44 0.82 11.80
CA GLY A 100 5.08 0.41 11.42
C GLY A 100 4.39 1.41 10.50
N GLY A 101 4.46 2.69 10.82
CA GLY A 101 3.84 3.76 10.01
C GLY A 101 4.46 3.92 8.62
N GLU A 102 5.79 3.82 8.49
CA GLU A 102 6.47 3.86 7.19
C GLU A 102 6.12 2.63 6.36
N THR A 103 6.13 1.45 6.96
CA THR A 103 5.74 0.20 6.30
C THR A 103 4.30 0.27 5.78
N SER A 104 3.36 0.75 6.59
CA SER A 104 1.95 0.86 6.19
C SER A 104 1.75 1.86 5.04
N ARG A 105 2.45 3.01 5.05
CA ARG A 105 2.40 3.98 3.95
C ARG A 105 3.03 3.44 2.67
N LEU A 106 4.17 2.74 2.79
CA LEU A 106 4.79 2.08 1.64
C LEU A 106 3.88 1.00 1.05
N MET A 107 3.24 0.19 1.89
CA MET A 107 2.26 -0.80 1.41
C MET A 107 1.05 -0.14 0.74
N LEU A 108 0.60 1.03 1.22
CA LEU A 108 -0.45 1.80 0.55
C LEU A 108 0.01 2.26 -0.85
N ALA A 109 1.23 2.81 -0.97
CA ALA A 109 1.80 3.24 -2.24
C ALA A 109 1.90 2.06 -3.23
N LEU A 110 2.46 0.93 -2.80
CA LEU A 110 2.55 -0.29 -3.60
C LEU A 110 1.18 -0.81 -4.04
N LYS A 111 0.22 -0.92 -3.11
CA LYS A 111 -1.14 -1.40 -3.41
C LYS A 111 -1.86 -0.48 -4.39
N LYS A 112 -1.65 0.84 -4.28
CA LYS A 112 -2.20 1.81 -5.21
C LYS A 112 -1.65 1.63 -6.63
N VAL A 113 -0.33 1.49 -6.78
CA VAL A 113 0.32 1.30 -8.08
C VAL A 113 -0.03 -0.06 -8.70
N LEU A 114 -0.13 -1.11 -7.87
CA LEU A 114 -0.37 -2.47 -8.33
C LEU A 114 -1.86 -2.87 -8.32
N THR A 115 -2.78 -1.93 -8.16
CA THR A 115 -4.23 -2.21 -7.98
C THR A 115 -4.81 -3.15 -9.04
N GLU A 116 -4.42 -3.00 -10.31
CA GLU A 116 -4.93 -3.84 -11.41
C GLU A 116 -4.35 -5.26 -11.39
N ALA A 117 -3.16 -5.44 -10.81
CA ALA A 117 -2.49 -6.73 -10.70
C ALA A 117 -2.77 -7.45 -9.36
N ASP A 118 -3.40 -6.75 -8.41
CA ASP A 118 -3.63 -7.27 -7.06
C ASP A 118 -4.93 -8.08 -6.99
N SER A 119 -4.82 -9.33 -6.62
CA SER A 119 -5.97 -10.23 -6.44
C SER A 119 -6.47 -10.33 -5.00
N VAL A 120 -5.84 -9.65 -4.04
CA VAL A 120 -6.22 -9.71 -2.62
C VAL A 120 -7.46 -8.83 -2.38
N PRO A 121 -8.63 -9.42 -2.01
CA PRO A 121 -9.87 -8.65 -1.96
C PRO A 121 -10.00 -7.74 -0.73
N THR A 122 -9.29 -8.01 0.36
CA THR A 122 -9.40 -7.28 1.63
C THR A 122 -8.03 -6.84 2.12
N LEU A 123 -7.91 -5.56 2.44
CA LEU A 123 -6.69 -4.93 2.93
C LEU A 123 -6.93 -4.34 4.32
N ILE A 124 -5.98 -4.52 5.21
CA ILE A 124 -6.03 -3.98 6.58
C ILE A 124 -4.78 -3.11 6.79
N PHE A 125 -5.00 -1.82 7.09
CA PHE A 125 -3.96 -0.87 7.40
C PHE A 125 -4.03 -0.50 8.88
N ASP A 126 -2.94 -0.77 9.58
CA ASP A 126 -2.74 -0.38 10.98
C ASP A 126 -1.54 0.58 11.06
N GLU A 127 -1.56 1.50 12.02
CA GLU A 127 -0.50 2.50 12.27
C GLU A 127 -0.16 3.41 11.06
N ILE A 128 -0.98 3.44 10.01
CA ILE A 128 -0.71 4.22 8.79
C ILE A 128 -0.59 5.73 9.06
N ASP A 129 -1.24 6.20 10.10
CA ASP A 129 -1.26 7.58 10.57
C ASP A 129 -0.18 7.92 11.60
N GLN A 130 0.71 6.98 11.93
CA GLN A 130 1.81 7.22 12.85
C GLN A 130 2.80 8.25 12.29
N GLY A 131 3.07 9.29 13.08
CA GLY A 131 4.02 10.35 12.72
C GLY A 131 3.52 11.35 11.66
N ILE A 132 2.24 11.30 11.28
CA ILE A 132 1.64 12.26 10.34
C ILE A 132 0.56 13.11 11.02
N GLY A 133 0.25 14.27 10.46
CA GLY A 133 -0.76 15.19 10.95
C GLY A 133 -1.87 15.48 9.94
N GLY A 134 -2.78 16.39 10.29
CA GLY A 134 -4.05 16.59 9.62
C GLY A 134 -4.04 16.69 8.09
N ARG A 135 -3.11 17.45 7.48
CA ARG A 135 -3.05 17.57 6.01
C ARG A 135 -2.67 16.25 5.33
N VAL A 136 -1.67 15.56 5.85
CA VAL A 136 -1.23 14.26 5.32
C VAL A 136 -2.27 13.18 5.61
N GLY A 137 -2.93 13.24 6.78
CA GLY A 137 -4.07 12.36 7.09
C GLY A 137 -5.19 12.45 6.06
N MET A 138 -5.46 13.65 5.51
CA MET A 138 -6.41 13.80 4.40
C MET A 138 -5.93 13.09 3.14
N THR A 139 -4.67 13.30 2.74
CA THR A 139 -4.10 12.63 1.55
C THR A 139 -4.12 11.11 1.68
N VAL A 140 -3.77 10.58 2.87
CA VAL A 140 -3.87 9.14 3.16
C VAL A 140 -5.33 8.67 3.05
N GLY A 141 -6.27 9.43 3.60
CA GLY A 141 -7.71 9.14 3.51
C GLY A 141 -8.22 9.09 2.07
N GLU A 142 -7.82 10.06 1.23
CA GLU A 142 -8.12 10.08 -0.21
C GLU A 142 -7.59 8.84 -0.92
N LYS A 143 -6.33 8.46 -0.67
CA LYS A 143 -5.70 7.28 -1.29
C LYS A 143 -6.35 5.97 -0.84
N LEU A 144 -6.66 5.82 0.46
CA LEU A 144 -7.39 4.66 0.98
C LEU A 144 -8.81 4.57 0.40
N TRP A 145 -9.50 5.70 0.28
CA TRP A 145 -10.83 5.75 -0.33
C TRP A 145 -10.79 5.36 -1.82
N GLN A 146 -9.78 5.80 -2.57
CA GLN A 146 -9.57 5.36 -3.96
C GLN A 146 -9.32 3.84 -4.04
N LEU A 147 -8.47 3.30 -3.18
CA LEU A 147 -8.17 1.88 -3.11
C LEU A 147 -9.40 1.04 -2.74
N ALA A 148 -10.30 1.60 -1.91
CA ALA A 148 -11.55 0.97 -1.53
C ALA A 148 -12.58 0.84 -2.67
N ARG A 149 -12.29 1.40 -3.86
CA ARG A 149 -13.14 1.21 -5.07
C ARG A 149 -12.99 -0.19 -5.66
N SER A 150 -11.85 -0.84 -5.45
CA SER A 150 -11.54 -2.17 -5.96
C SER A 150 -11.30 -3.21 -4.86
N HIS A 151 -11.11 -2.77 -3.60
CA HIS A 151 -10.83 -3.63 -2.46
C HIS A 151 -11.74 -3.31 -1.28
N GLN A 152 -11.95 -4.26 -0.38
CA GLN A 152 -12.46 -3.95 0.95
C GLN A 152 -11.29 -3.46 1.80
N VAL A 153 -11.37 -2.22 2.30
CA VAL A 153 -10.29 -1.60 3.08
C VAL A 153 -10.73 -1.38 4.51
N PHE A 154 -9.97 -1.93 5.46
CA PHE A 154 -10.05 -1.59 6.88
C PHE A 154 -8.86 -0.72 7.26
N CYS A 155 -9.11 0.35 8.00
CA CYS A 155 -8.05 1.22 8.52
C CYS A 155 -8.27 1.48 10.00
N VAL A 156 -7.25 1.22 10.81
CA VAL A 156 -7.21 1.63 12.22
C VAL A 156 -6.53 2.99 12.27
N THR A 157 -7.20 3.99 12.84
CA THR A 157 -6.72 5.37 12.86
C THR A 157 -7.16 6.13 14.11
N HIS A 158 -6.33 7.06 14.56
CA HIS A 158 -6.66 8.06 15.56
C HIS A 158 -6.88 9.47 14.95
N LEU A 159 -6.68 9.62 13.62
CA LEU A 159 -6.84 10.90 12.93
C LEU A 159 -8.27 11.09 12.42
N PRO A 160 -9.01 12.11 12.90
CA PRO A 160 -10.36 12.39 12.46
C PRO A 160 -10.44 12.73 10.96
N GLN A 161 -9.41 13.36 10.40
CA GLN A 161 -9.33 13.70 8.98
C GLN A 161 -9.32 12.44 8.09
N LEU A 162 -8.62 11.38 8.52
CA LEU A 162 -8.59 10.11 7.83
C LEU A 162 -9.90 9.34 8.04
N ALA A 163 -10.39 9.26 9.28
CA ALA A 163 -11.65 8.58 9.61
C ALA A 163 -12.86 9.17 8.88
N ALA A 164 -12.81 10.47 8.51
CA ALA A 164 -13.88 11.13 7.75
C ALA A 164 -14.09 10.54 6.34
N PHE A 165 -13.07 9.92 5.73
CA PHE A 165 -13.17 9.29 4.41
C PHE A 165 -13.82 7.90 4.41
N GLY A 166 -13.89 7.22 5.55
CA GLY A 166 -14.49 5.88 5.62
C GLY A 166 -15.97 5.90 5.26
N ASP A 167 -16.45 4.92 4.50
CA ASP A 167 -17.89 4.73 4.24
C ASP A 167 -18.61 4.29 5.50
N GLN A 168 -17.93 3.51 6.33
CA GLN A 168 -18.40 3.07 7.64
C GLN A 168 -17.38 3.48 8.71
N HIS A 169 -17.88 3.79 9.92
CA HIS A 169 -17.05 4.11 11.07
C HIS A 169 -17.38 3.15 12.21
N ILE A 170 -16.40 2.37 12.60
CA ILE A 170 -16.48 1.41 13.70
C ILE A 170 -15.68 1.96 14.87
N ARG A 171 -16.34 2.13 16.03
CA ARG A 171 -15.70 2.54 17.27
C ARG A 171 -15.36 1.31 18.12
N VAL A 172 -14.12 1.28 18.60
CA VAL A 172 -13.63 0.26 19.52
C VAL A 172 -13.38 0.89 20.88
N MET A 173 -14.03 0.35 21.90
CA MET A 173 -13.94 0.87 23.28
C MET A 173 -13.48 -0.23 24.22
N LYS A 174 -12.59 0.14 25.16
CA LYS A 174 -12.26 -0.69 26.31
C LYS A 174 -13.14 -0.29 27.50
N LEU A 175 -13.90 -1.24 28.01
CA LEU A 175 -14.76 -1.06 29.19
C LEU A 175 -14.12 -1.84 30.36
N VAL A 176 -14.01 -1.16 31.51
CA VAL A 176 -13.54 -1.81 32.73
C VAL A 176 -14.74 -1.90 33.69
N ASP A 177 -15.15 -3.12 33.98
CA ASP A 177 -16.22 -3.42 34.92
C ASP A 177 -15.76 -4.51 35.90
N GLY A 178 -15.91 -4.23 37.21
CA GLY A 178 -15.50 -5.15 38.27
C GLY A 178 -14.05 -5.64 38.20
N GLY A 179 -13.11 -4.82 37.68
CA GLY A 179 -11.69 -5.18 37.51
C GLY A 179 -11.40 -6.04 36.28
N ARG A 180 -12.41 -6.31 35.43
CA ARG A 180 -12.26 -7.03 34.15
C ARG A 180 -12.37 -6.03 32.99
N THR A 181 -11.42 -6.09 32.08
CA THR A 181 -11.45 -5.30 30.84
C THR A 181 -12.14 -6.10 29.72
N THR A 182 -13.14 -5.47 29.11
CA THR A 182 -13.83 -6.00 27.94
C THR A 182 -13.70 -5.03 26.77
N THR A 183 -13.70 -5.54 25.54
CA THR A 183 -13.70 -4.71 24.33
C THR A 183 -15.10 -4.69 23.73
N ARG A 184 -15.64 -3.49 23.50
CA ARG A 184 -16.90 -3.29 22.79
C ARG A 184 -16.63 -2.68 21.42
N VAL A 185 -17.28 -3.23 20.40
CA VAL A 185 -17.23 -2.77 19.01
C VAL A 185 -18.61 -2.25 18.62
N GLU A 186 -18.69 -1.06 18.04
CA GLU A 186 -19.94 -0.42 17.66
C GLU A 186 -19.83 0.22 16.27
N LEU A 187 -20.75 -0.14 15.36
CA LEU A 187 -20.91 0.56 14.09
C LEU A 187 -21.69 1.85 14.33
N LEU A 188 -21.11 2.99 13.98
CA LEU A 188 -21.67 4.30 14.25
C LEU A 188 -22.65 4.74 13.16
N ASN A 189 -23.79 5.32 13.56
CA ASN A 189 -24.65 6.07 12.66
C ASN A 189 -24.09 7.50 12.43
N ASP A 190 -24.68 8.27 11.53
CA ASP A 190 -24.18 9.61 11.15
C ASP A 190 -24.05 10.58 12.34
N SER A 191 -24.97 10.54 13.31
CA SER A 191 -24.93 11.40 14.49
C SER A 191 -23.77 11.00 15.41
N ASN A 192 -23.68 9.71 15.73
CA ASN A 192 -22.63 9.16 16.59
C ASN A 192 -21.25 9.29 15.94
N ARG A 193 -21.17 9.15 14.61
CA ARG A 193 -19.95 9.36 13.85
C ARG A 193 -19.42 10.79 13.96
N ARG A 194 -20.30 11.78 13.85
CA ARG A 194 -19.91 13.18 14.05
C ARG A 194 -19.40 13.43 15.47
N ASP A 195 -20.07 12.89 16.48
CA ASP A 195 -19.66 13.04 17.88
C ASP A 195 -18.34 12.30 18.15
N GLU A 196 -18.11 11.14 17.55
CA GLU A 196 -16.82 10.42 17.64
C GLU A 196 -15.68 11.22 17.00
N LEU A 197 -15.87 11.78 15.81
CA LEU A 197 -14.88 12.65 15.18
C LEU A 197 -14.60 13.90 16.02
N ALA A 198 -15.62 14.49 16.65
CA ALA A 198 -15.43 15.59 17.60
C ALA A 198 -14.61 15.16 18.83
N GLN A 199 -14.86 13.96 19.34
CA GLN A 199 -14.08 13.38 20.43
C GLN A 199 -12.61 13.15 20.02
N MET A 200 -12.35 12.65 18.82
CA MET A 200 -11.00 12.51 18.24
C MET A 200 -10.28 13.87 18.08
N LEU A 201 -11.04 14.97 17.91
CA LEU A 201 -10.51 16.36 17.87
C LEU A 201 -10.24 16.94 19.27
N GLY A 202 -10.48 16.21 20.34
CA GLY A 202 -10.20 16.63 21.72
C GLY A 202 -11.44 16.93 22.58
N GLY A 203 -12.62 16.41 22.20
CA GLY A 203 -13.82 16.44 23.03
C GLY A 203 -15.06 17.02 22.35
N LEU A 204 -16.22 16.91 23.05
CA LEU A 204 -17.55 17.23 22.51
C LEU A 204 -17.92 18.73 22.61
N SER A 205 -16.97 19.63 22.39
CA SER A 205 -17.29 21.07 22.33
C SER A 205 -18.09 21.42 21.07
N ALA A 206 -18.80 22.55 21.06
CA ALA A 206 -19.50 23.03 19.87
C ALA A 206 -18.54 23.29 18.71
N ALA A 207 -17.33 23.81 19.00
CA ALA A 207 -16.28 24.02 17.98
C ALA A 207 -15.80 22.71 17.36
N ASN A 208 -15.54 21.68 18.17
CA ASN A 208 -15.11 20.38 17.67
C ASN A 208 -16.21 19.67 16.86
N ARG A 209 -17.48 19.80 17.24
CA ARG A 209 -18.60 19.28 16.44
C ARG A 209 -18.71 20.00 15.08
N SER A 210 -18.50 21.32 15.04
CA SER A 210 -18.44 22.07 13.78
C SER A 210 -17.28 21.58 12.92
N ALA A 211 -16.08 21.46 13.47
CA ALA A 211 -14.90 20.96 12.77
C ALA A 211 -15.08 19.52 12.27
N ALA A 212 -15.73 18.65 13.05
CA ALA A 212 -16.07 17.29 12.62
C ALA A 212 -17.06 17.28 11.45
N GLN A 213 -18.06 18.16 11.47
CA GLN A 213 -19.00 18.33 10.36
C GLN A 213 -18.31 18.82 9.09
N GLU A 214 -17.41 19.78 9.22
CA GLU A 214 -16.59 20.31 8.11
C GLU A 214 -15.68 19.22 7.53
N ALA A 215 -15.03 18.42 8.37
CA ALA A 215 -14.19 17.30 7.93
C ALA A 215 -14.99 16.27 7.12
N LEU A 216 -16.20 15.91 7.57
CA LEU A 216 -17.10 15.00 6.84
C LEU A 216 -17.55 15.60 5.50
N ALA A 217 -17.89 16.89 5.47
CA ALA A 217 -18.30 17.58 4.24
C ALA A 217 -17.15 17.64 3.23
N LEU A 218 -15.95 17.97 3.68
CA LEU A 218 -14.75 18.03 2.85
C LEU A 218 -14.38 16.65 2.29
N ALA A 219 -14.41 15.59 3.10
CA ALA A 219 -14.15 14.24 2.65
C ALA A 219 -15.14 13.80 1.57
N ARG A 220 -16.44 14.08 1.75
CA ARG A 220 -17.48 13.81 0.75
C ARG A 220 -17.24 14.58 -0.56
N GLN A 221 -16.90 15.86 -0.46
CA GLN A 221 -16.59 16.68 -1.64
C GLN A 221 -15.39 16.11 -2.41
N ARG A 222 -14.29 15.78 -1.71
CA ARG A 222 -13.10 15.19 -2.32
C ARG A 222 -13.40 13.84 -2.98
N ALA A 223 -14.16 12.99 -2.33
CA ALA A 223 -14.60 11.72 -2.88
C ALA A 223 -15.40 11.90 -4.19
N MET A 224 -16.28 12.91 -4.26
CA MET A 224 -17.02 13.24 -5.47
C MET A 224 -16.11 13.78 -6.60
N GLU A 225 -15.12 14.60 -6.28
CA GLU A 225 -14.14 15.13 -7.24
C GLU A 225 -13.31 14.00 -7.84
N LEU A 226 -12.81 13.08 -7.00
CA LEU A 226 -12.04 11.92 -7.41
C LEU A 226 -12.85 10.97 -8.31
N ASN A 227 -14.12 10.73 -8.00
CA ASN A 227 -15.01 9.93 -8.86
C ASN A 227 -15.18 10.53 -10.26
N LYS A 228 -15.27 11.88 -10.40
CA LYS A 228 -15.38 12.55 -11.69
C LYS A 228 -14.12 12.44 -12.54
N GLN A 229 -12.94 12.35 -11.90
CA GLN A 229 -11.67 12.16 -12.61
C GLN A 229 -11.54 10.76 -13.20
N VAL A 230 -12.07 9.75 -12.52
CA VAL A 230 -12.04 8.34 -12.98
C VAL A 230 -13.12 8.06 -14.04
N HIS A 231 -14.27 8.74 -13.95
CA HIS A 231 -15.38 8.63 -14.89
C HIS A 231 -15.78 10.01 -15.41
N PRO A 232 -15.04 10.59 -16.38
CA PRO A 232 -15.43 11.88 -16.96
C PRO A 232 -16.84 11.76 -17.58
N PRO A 233 -17.69 12.78 -17.40
CA PRO A 233 -19.01 12.79 -18.03
C PRO A 233 -18.84 12.72 -19.56
N GLN A 234 -19.59 11.80 -20.20
CA GLN A 234 -19.68 11.69 -21.66
C GLN A 234 -20.36 12.91 -22.26
#